data_b76ba5e81dcbe256e7b424fe87075609
#
_entry.id   b76ba5e81dcbe256e7b424fe87075609
#
_cell.length_a   1.000
_cell.length_b   1.000
_cell.length_c   1.000
_cell.angle_alpha   90.00
_cell.angle_beta   90.00
_cell.angle_gamma   90.00
#
_symmetry.space_group_name_H-M   'P 1'
#
loop_
_entity.id
_entity.type
_entity.pdbx_description
1 polymer ?
#
loop_
_entity_poly.entity_id
_entity_poly.type
_entity_poly.pdbx_seq_one_letter_code
_entity_poly.pdbx_strand_id
1 'polypeptide(L)'
;VAVILACNGFEVIDLGVMTPSERIVEAAIAHNADYIGLSGLITPSLDEMCRVARDLREAGVRAPLFIGGATTSALHTAAKIAPLYDGPVFHVKDAAQNPVLAMRLAGDERERAIACLRFEQEQLRQRMQREENASLPASEALRRKLHIDWSKERLVAPTYEGVRIFD
;
A
#
# COMPACT_ATOMS: atom_id res chain seq x y z
N VAL A 1 4.35 -15.11 -1.67
CA VAL A 1 4.26 -14.61 -3.07
C VAL A 1 5.30 -15.31 -3.94
N ALA A 2 6.59 -15.26 -3.59
CA ALA A 2 7.68 -15.85 -4.39
C ALA A 2 7.41 -17.33 -4.80
N VAL A 3 7.04 -18.18 -3.85
CA VAL A 3 6.72 -19.61 -4.12
C VAL A 3 5.56 -19.74 -5.09
N ILE A 4 4.50 -18.94 -4.94
CA ILE A 4 3.33 -19.00 -5.83
C ILE A 4 3.72 -18.59 -7.26
N LEU A 5 4.52 -17.54 -7.43
CA LEU A 5 5.02 -17.13 -8.73
C LEU A 5 5.91 -18.22 -9.37
N ALA A 6 6.85 -18.78 -8.61
CA ALA A 6 7.73 -19.83 -9.07
C ALA A 6 6.95 -21.09 -9.52
N CYS A 7 5.92 -21.50 -8.77
CA CYS A 7 5.02 -22.59 -9.15
C CYS A 7 4.21 -22.31 -10.44
N ASN A 8 4.08 -21.05 -10.83
CA ASN A 8 3.43 -20.65 -12.08
C ASN A 8 4.42 -20.32 -13.21
N GLY A 9 5.67 -20.76 -13.10
CA GLY A 9 6.66 -20.65 -14.17
C GLY A 9 7.39 -19.32 -14.27
N PHE A 10 7.27 -18.45 -13.26
CA PHE A 10 8.04 -17.22 -13.21
C PHE A 10 9.41 -17.47 -12.59
N GLU A 11 10.45 -16.89 -13.18
CA GLU A 11 11.75 -16.73 -12.52
C GLU A 11 11.62 -15.65 -11.43
N VAL A 12 11.94 -16.01 -10.20
CA VAL A 12 11.78 -15.12 -9.04
C VAL A 12 13.10 -14.84 -8.38
N ILE A 13 13.46 -13.57 -8.32
CA ILE A 13 14.63 -13.09 -7.61
C ILE A 13 14.17 -12.55 -6.26
N ASP A 14 14.34 -13.34 -5.22
CA ASP A 14 13.97 -12.97 -3.86
C ASP A 14 15.11 -12.21 -3.19
N LEU A 15 14.90 -10.93 -2.91
CA LEU A 15 15.89 -10.07 -2.28
C LEU A 15 15.86 -10.15 -0.74
N GLY A 16 14.93 -10.94 -0.19
CA GLY A 16 14.74 -11.09 1.24
C GLY A 16 13.92 -9.96 1.86
N VAL A 17 14.13 -9.74 3.15
CA VAL A 17 13.38 -8.76 3.96
C VAL A 17 14.25 -7.55 4.29
N MET A 18 13.61 -6.39 4.51
CA MET A 18 14.27 -5.13 4.88
C MET A 18 15.34 -4.71 3.86
N THR A 19 15.08 -4.97 2.59
CA THR A 19 16.01 -4.65 1.50
C THR A 19 16.00 -3.15 1.22
N PRO A 20 17.17 -2.50 1.21
CA PRO A 20 17.29 -1.09 0.83
C PRO A 20 16.79 -0.82 -0.59
N SER A 21 16.22 0.39 -0.83
CA SER A 21 15.66 0.76 -2.13
C SER A 21 16.70 0.70 -3.25
N GLU A 22 17.95 1.10 -2.97
CA GLU A 22 19.06 1.07 -3.93
C GLU A 22 19.30 -0.33 -4.47
N ARG A 23 19.26 -1.34 -3.61
CA ARG A 23 19.43 -2.74 -3.99
C ARG A 23 18.27 -3.29 -4.80
N ILE A 24 17.06 -2.80 -4.54
CA ILE A 24 15.87 -3.16 -5.34
C ILE A 24 16.01 -2.60 -6.76
N VAL A 25 16.44 -1.35 -6.88
CA VAL A 25 16.69 -0.69 -8.17
C VAL A 25 17.81 -1.39 -8.95
N GLU A 26 18.94 -1.68 -8.29
CA GLU A 26 20.05 -2.40 -8.90
C GLU A 26 19.62 -3.78 -9.44
N ALA A 27 18.88 -4.54 -8.64
CA ALA A 27 18.37 -5.85 -9.05
C ALA A 27 17.38 -5.74 -10.22
N ALA A 28 16.47 -4.77 -10.18
CA ALA A 28 15.50 -4.54 -11.25
C ALA A 28 16.19 -4.26 -12.60
N ILE A 29 17.26 -3.48 -12.58
CA ILE A 29 18.04 -3.15 -13.78
C ILE A 29 18.90 -4.35 -14.22
N ALA A 30 19.65 -4.97 -13.29
CA ALA A 30 20.58 -6.04 -13.59
C ALA A 30 19.88 -7.27 -14.21
N HIS A 31 18.66 -7.55 -13.77
CA HIS A 31 17.88 -8.67 -14.27
C HIS A 31 16.84 -8.28 -15.32
N ASN A 32 16.78 -7.01 -15.72
CA ASN A 32 15.74 -6.49 -16.63
C ASN A 32 14.35 -6.98 -16.22
N ALA A 33 13.99 -6.76 -14.94
CA ALA A 33 12.81 -7.33 -14.33
C ALA A 33 11.53 -6.92 -15.05
N ASP A 34 10.70 -7.90 -15.46
CA ASP A 34 9.38 -7.67 -16.06
C ASP A 34 8.37 -7.13 -15.06
N TYR A 35 8.53 -7.47 -13.79
CA TYR A 35 7.65 -7.09 -12.67
C TYR A 35 8.46 -6.89 -11.40
N ILE A 36 8.03 -5.97 -10.55
CA ILE A 36 8.65 -5.71 -9.24
C ILE A 36 7.56 -5.86 -8.17
N GLY A 37 7.81 -6.69 -7.15
CA GLY A 37 6.89 -6.92 -6.03
C GLY A 37 7.42 -6.31 -4.74
N LEU A 38 6.60 -5.49 -4.08
CA LEU A 38 6.88 -4.97 -2.74
C LEU A 38 5.81 -5.46 -1.76
N SER A 39 6.25 -5.93 -0.59
CA SER A 39 5.34 -6.41 0.46
C SER A 39 5.63 -5.72 1.78
N GLY A 40 4.60 -5.12 2.41
CA GLY A 40 4.71 -4.42 3.68
C GLY A 40 3.89 -5.07 4.78
N LEU A 41 4.51 -5.31 5.94
CA LEU A 41 3.85 -5.88 7.11
C LEU A 41 3.55 -4.83 8.18
N ILE A 42 4.37 -3.78 8.28
CA ILE A 42 4.29 -2.73 9.29
C ILE A 42 4.15 -1.35 8.64
N THR A 43 3.57 -0.39 9.35
CA THR A 43 3.28 0.94 8.82
C THR A 43 4.50 1.66 8.20
N PRO A 44 5.71 1.60 8.78
CA PRO A 44 6.89 2.22 8.15
C PRO A 44 7.22 1.69 6.75
N SER A 45 6.79 0.47 6.41
CA SER A 45 6.98 -0.06 5.05
C SER A 45 6.27 0.75 3.98
N LEU A 46 5.21 1.48 4.33
CA LEU A 46 4.47 2.32 3.38
C LEU A 46 5.32 3.50 2.87
N ASP A 47 6.09 4.13 3.75
CA ASP A 47 6.98 5.22 3.39
C ASP A 47 8.17 4.70 2.55
N GLU A 48 8.70 3.53 2.90
CA GLU A 48 9.75 2.86 2.11
C GLU A 48 9.25 2.48 0.71
N MET A 49 8.01 2.02 0.55
CA MET A 49 7.42 1.77 -0.77
C MET A 49 7.33 3.04 -1.61
N CYS A 50 7.02 4.18 -0.99
CA CYS A 50 7.03 5.48 -1.66
C CYS A 50 8.44 5.89 -2.09
N ARG A 51 9.46 5.58 -1.27
CA ARG A 51 10.86 5.82 -1.59
C ARG A 51 11.30 4.94 -2.77
N VAL A 52 11.06 3.64 -2.70
CA VAL A 52 11.37 2.70 -3.80
C VAL A 52 10.73 3.14 -5.12
N ALA A 53 9.47 3.59 -5.10
CA ALA A 53 8.77 4.07 -6.29
C ALA A 53 9.47 5.29 -6.93
N ARG A 54 9.96 6.23 -6.12
CA ARG A 54 10.75 7.38 -6.60
C ARG A 54 12.09 6.97 -7.16
N ASP A 55 12.81 6.12 -6.45
CA ASP A 55 14.16 5.69 -6.85
C ASP A 55 14.11 4.88 -8.16
N LEU A 56 13.09 4.01 -8.33
CA LEU A 56 12.83 3.31 -9.59
C LEU A 56 12.50 4.26 -10.74
N ARG A 57 11.72 5.32 -10.50
CA ARG A 57 11.42 6.35 -11.50
C ARG A 57 12.68 7.11 -11.89
N GLU A 58 13.49 7.53 -10.92
CA GLU A 58 14.76 8.24 -11.16
C GLU A 58 15.75 7.38 -11.95
N ALA A 59 15.73 6.08 -11.73
CA ALA A 59 16.50 5.11 -12.50
C ALA A 59 15.93 4.78 -13.89
N GLY A 60 14.77 5.36 -14.27
CA GLY A 60 14.12 5.12 -15.55
C GLY A 60 13.43 3.76 -15.69
N VAL A 61 13.28 3.01 -14.59
CA VAL A 61 12.56 1.73 -14.57
C VAL A 61 11.06 2.00 -14.70
N ARG A 62 10.36 1.19 -15.52
CA ARG A 62 8.92 1.31 -15.78
C ARG A 62 8.18 -0.02 -15.69
N ALA A 63 8.81 -1.06 -15.15
CA ALA A 63 8.20 -2.37 -14.93
C ALA A 63 6.97 -2.24 -14.03
N PRO A 64 5.88 -2.99 -14.25
CA PRO A 64 4.74 -3.00 -13.35
C PRO A 64 5.14 -3.29 -11.90
N LEU A 65 4.66 -2.43 -10.99
CA LEU A 65 4.94 -2.53 -9.56
C LEU A 65 3.73 -3.14 -8.84
N PHE A 66 3.94 -4.26 -8.16
CA PHE A 66 2.93 -4.96 -7.38
C PHE A 66 3.11 -4.64 -5.90
N ILE A 67 2.09 -4.02 -5.30
CA ILE A 67 2.08 -3.60 -3.89
C ILE A 67 1.18 -4.53 -3.12
N GLY A 68 1.74 -5.25 -2.16
CA GLY A 68 1.02 -6.18 -1.31
C GLY A 68 1.44 -6.09 0.16
N GLY A 69 0.80 -6.92 0.98
CA GLY A 69 1.08 -7.00 2.41
C GLY A 69 -0.03 -6.41 3.28
N ALA A 70 -0.01 -6.78 4.58
CA ALA A 70 -1.12 -6.54 5.50
C ALA A 70 -1.42 -5.06 5.76
N THR A 71 -0.43 -4.17 5.63
CA THR A 71 -0.60 -2.72 5.87
C THR A 71 -0.98 -1.93 4.62
N THR A 72 -0.95 -2.55 3.45
CA THR A 72 -1.22 -1.86 2.19
C THR A 72 -2.71 -1.78 1.88
N SER A 73 -3.10 -0.78 1.10
CA SER A 73 -4.47 -0.62 0.61
C SER A 73 -4.48 -0.04 -0.80
N ALA A 74 -5.56 -0.30 -1.54
CA ALA A 74 -5.75 0.27 -2.87
C ALA A 74 -5.76 1.80 -2.84
N LEU A 75 -6.34 2.40 -1.80
CA LEU A 75 -6.38 3.85 -1.62
C LEU A 75 -4.97 4.42 -1.41
N HIS A 76 -4.18 3.85 -0.49
CA HIS A 76 -2.80 4.28 -0.25
C HIS A 76 -1.95 4.12 -1.52
N THR A 77 -2.05 2.98 -2.19
CA THR A 77 -1.35 2.71 -3.45
C THR A 77 -1.70 3.76 -4.51
N ALA A 78 -2.99 4.06 -4.70
CA ALA A 78 -3.46 5.04 -5.68
C ALA A 78 -3.06 6.49 -5.35
N ALA A 79 -3.12 6.86 -4.07
CA ALA A 79 -2.94 8.25 -3.63
C ALA A 79 -1.48 8.61 -3.32
N LYS A 80 -0.67 7.66 -2.84
CA LYS A 80 0.67 7.94 -2.33
C LYS A 80 1.79 7.31 -3.17
N ILE A 81 1.63 6.08 -3.66
CA ILE A 81 2.70 5.37 -4.37
C ILE A 81 2.61 5.63 -5.89
N ALA A 82 1.45 5.43 -6.50
CA ALA A 82 1.29 5.54 -7.95
C ALA A 82 1.70 6.91 -8.53
N PRO A 83 1.48 8.07 -7.87
CA PRO A 83 1.94 9.36 -8.38
C PRO A 83 3.47 9.53 -8.38
N LEU A 84 4.18 8.69 -7.66
CA LEU A 84 5.65 8.74 -7.54
C LEU A 84 6.38 7.87 -8.57
N TYR A 85 5.65 7.11 -9.39
CA TYR A 85 6.21 6.14 -10.32
C TYR A 85 5.62 6.31 -11.72
N ASP A 86 6.45 6.13 -12.75
CA ASP A 86 6.03 6.28 -14.15
C ASP A 86 5.39 5.00 -14.73
N GLY A 87 5.71 3.84 -14.16
CA GLY A 87 5.11 2.55 -14.52
C GLY A 87 3.75 2.33 -13.85
N PRO A 88 3.02 1.29 -14.23
CA PRO A 88 1.76 0.94 -13.59
C PRO A 88 1.99 0.34 -12.20
N VAL A 89 1.20 0.79 -11.20
CA VAL A 89 1.30 0.35 -9.80
C VAL A 89 0.01 -0.35 -9.39
N PHE A 90 0.05 -1.63 -9.16
CA PHE A 90 -1.10 -2.45 -8.79
C PHE A 90 -1.10 -2.76 -7.31
N HIS A 91 -2.23 -2.57 -6.64
CA HIS A 91 -2.45 -3.14 -5.32
C HIS A 91 -2.95 -4.58 -5.44
N VAL A 92 -2.21 -5.51 -4.86
CA VAL A 92 -2.52 -6.94 -4.90
C VAL A 92 -2.85 -7.42 -3.49
N LYS A 93 -4.14 -7.61 -3.23
CA LYS A 93 -4.66 -7.98 -1.92
C LYS A 93 -4.30 -9.43 -1.53
N ASP A 94 -4.32 -10.32 -2.52
CA ASP A 94 -4.07 -11.75 -2.31
C ASP A 94 -2.87 -12.20 -3.14
N ALA A 95 -1.99 -12.96 -2.51
CA ALA A 95 -0.79 -13.51 -3.16
C ALA A 95 -1.10 -14.35 -4.40
N ALA A 96 -2.23 -15.06 -4.42
CA ALA A 96 -2.68 -15.87 -5.56
C ALA A 96 -3.05 -15.03 -6.79
N GLN A 97 -3.32 -13.75 -6.63
CA GLN A 97 -3.63 -12.85 -7.75
C GLN A 97 -2.38 -12.42 -8.54
N ASN A 98 -1.19 -12.51 -7.95
CA ASN A 98 0.04 -12.06 -8.63
C ASN A 98 0.30 -12.77 -9.95
N PRO A 99 0.27 -14.11 -10.08
CA PRO A 99 0.50 -14.78 -11.35
C PRO A 99 -0.55 -14.42 -12.40
N VAL A 100 -1.82 -14.35 -11.98
CA VAL A 100 -2.93 -14.00 -12.89
C VAL A 100 -2.73 -12.61 -13.47
N LEU A 101 -2.39 -11.65 -12.62
CA LEU A 101 -2.13 -10.28 -13.05
C LEU A 101 -0.88 -10.19 -13.94
N ALA A 102 0.19 -10.88 -13.59
CA ALA A 102 1.41 -10.91 -14.38
C ALA A 102 1.16 -11.50 -15.78
N MET A 103 0.42 -12.61 -15.88
CA MET A 103 0.04 -13.20 -17.16
C MET A 103 -0.82 -12.26 -18.02
N ARG A 104 -1.78 -11.54 -17.43
CA ARG A 104 -2.58 -10.52 -18.14
C ARG A 104 -1.70 -9.39 -18.68
N LEU A 105 -0.68 -8.99 -17.92
CA LEU A 105 0.25 -7.94 -18.32
C LEU A 105 1.29 -8.39 -19.36
N ALA A 106 1.51 -9.69 -19.50
CA ALA A 106 2.36 -10.27 -20.54
C ALA A 106 1.62 -10.46 -21.89
N GLY A 107 0.29 -10.52 -21.87
CA GLY A 107 -0.54 -10.77 -23.03
C GLY A 107 -1.19 -9.52 -23.64
N ASP A 108 -2.11 -9.76 -24.57
CA ASP A 108 -2.83 -8.73 -25.33
C ASP A 108 -3.74 -7.84 -24.46
N GLU A 109 -4.05 -8.27 -23.23
CA GLU A 109 -4.86 -7.50 -22.27
C GLU A 109 -4.10 -6.41 -21.51
N ARG A 110 -2.79 -6.27 -21.73
CA ARG A 110 -1.92 -5.32 -21.00
C ARG A 110 -2.46 -3.89 -21.00
N GLU A 111 -2.71 -3.35 -22.18
CA GLU A 111 -3.19 -1.97 -22.33
C GLU A 111 -4.53 -1.75 -21.63
N ARG A 112 -5.44 -2.69 -21.78
CA ARG A 112 -6.75 -2.66 -21.14
C ARG A 112 -6.64 -2.73 -19.61
N ALA A 113 -5.78 -3.60 -19.09
CA ALA A 113 -5.54 -3.73 -17.64
C ALA A 113 -4.98 -2.43 -17.06
N ILE A 114 -4.02 -1.80 -17.75
CA ILE A 114 -3.43 -0.52 -17.31
C ILE A 114 -4.46 0.62 -17.39
N ALA A 115 -5.30 0.67 -18.43
CA ALA A 115 -6.35 1.67 -18.56
C ALA A 115 -7.40 1.55 -17.42
N CYS A 116 -7.86 0.34 -17.13
CA CYS A 116 -8.76 0.06 -16.00
C CYS A 116 -8.12 0.49 -14.66
N LEU A 117 -6.86 0.12 -14.42
CA LEU A 117 -6.12 0.52 -13.23
C LEU A 117 -6.08 2.03 -13.05
N ARG A 118 -5.72 2.78 -14.10
CA ARG A 118 -5.64 4.25 -14.06
C ARG A 118 -6.99 4.87 -13.74
N PHE A 119 -8.05 4.35 -14.32
CA PHE A 119 -9.41 4.80 -14.05
C PHE A 119 -9.81 4.55 -12.59
N GLU A 120 -9.60 3.34 -12.08
CA GLU A 120 -9.89 2.98 -10.69
C GLU A 120 -9.10 3.84 -9.70
N GLN A 121 -7.82 4.05 -9.95
CA GLN A 121 -6.97 4.88 -9.10
C GLN A 121 -7.43 6.35 -9.09
N GLU A 122 -7.88 6.86 -10.22
CA GLU A 122 -8.41 8.22 -10.30
C GLU A 122 -9.71 8.35 -9.50
N GLN A 123 -10.61 7.37 -9.58
CA GLN A 123 -11.83 7.35 -8.77
C GLN A 123 -11.50 7.32 -7.26
N LEU A 124 -10.51 6.54 -6.84
CA LEU A 124 -10.07 6.48 -5.45
C LEU A 124 -9.49 7.83 -4.98
N ARG A 125 -8.66 8.50 -5.79
CA ARG A 125 -8.12 9.84 -5.47
C ARG A 125 -9.22 10.90 -5.35
N GLN A 126 -10.17 10.91 -6.26
CA GLN A 126 -11.29 11.84 -6.22
C GLN A 126 -12.18 11.63 -5.00
N ARG A 127 -12.43 10.37 -4.62
CA ARG A 127 -13.15 10.04 -3.40
C ARG A 127 -12.43 10.56 -2.16
N MET A 128 -11.14 10.31 -2.04
CA MET A 128 -10.32 10.79 -0.92
C MET A 128 -10.36 12.32 -0.82
N GLN A 129 -10.22 13.02 -1.94
CA GLN A 129 -10.26 14.49 -1.98
C GLN A 129 -11.64 15.05 -1.56
N ARG A 130 -12.74 14.37 -1.93
CA ARG A 130 -14.08 14.75 -1.47
C ARG A 130 -14.24 14.55 0.04
N GLU A 131 -13.75 13.45 0.58
CA GLU A 131 -13.79 13.14 2.00
C GLU A 131 -12.93 14.15 2.80
N GLU A 132 -11.75 14.50 2.33
CA GLU A 132 -10.90 15.56 2.93
C GLU A 132 -11.60 16.92 2.92
N ASN A 133 -12.20 17.32 1.79
CA ASN A 133 -12.91 18.59 1.66
C ASN A 133 -14.21 18.64 2.48
N ALA A 134 -14.80 17.49 2.81
CA ALA A 134 -15.97 17.39 3.67
C ALA A 134 -15.63 17.43 5.17
N SER A 135 -14.35 17.36 5.53
CA SER A 135 -13.89 17.39 6.92
C SER A 135 -14.08 18.78 7.51
N LEU A 136 -14.60 18.82 8.73
CA LEU A 136 -14.74 20.07 9.48
C LEU A 136 -13.40 20.54 10.02
N PRO A 137 -13.10 21.85 10.02
CA PRO A 137 -11.96 22.39 10.75
C PRO A 137 -12.02 22.00 12.24
N ALA A 138 -10.87 21.77 12.87
CA ALA A 138 -10.79 21.32 14.26
C ALA A 138 -11.56 22.24 15.23
N SER A 139 -11.53 23.56 15.01
CA SER A 139 -12.29 24.55 15.78
C SER A 139 -13.80 24.35 15.69
N GLU A 140 -14.30 24.03 14.51
CA GLU A 140 -15.73 23.77 14.28
C GLU A 140 -16.14 22.41 14.86
N ALA A 141 -15.29 21.38 14.71
CA ALA A 141 -15.51 20.07 15.32
C ALA A 141 -15.57 20.16 16.86
N LEU A 142 -14.67 20.94 17.48
CA LEU A 142 -14.69 21.22 18.91
C LEU A 142 -15.97 21.94 19.34
N ARG A 143 -16.46 22.89 18.55
CA ARG A 143 -17.71 23.61 18.85
C ARG A 143 -18.93 22.69 18.77
N ARG A 144 -18.92 21.72 17.85
CA ARG A 144 -20.01 20.75 17.65
C ARG A 144 -19.87 19.47 18.47
N LYS A 145 -18.82 19.36 19.31
CA LYS A 145 -18.64 18.18 20.15
C LYS A 145 -19.85 17.96 21.07
N LEU A 146 -20.19 16.71 21.33
CA LEU A 146 -21.19 16.36 22.33
C LEU A 146 -20.67 16.77 23.72
N HIS A 147 -21.47 17.58 24.43
CA HIS A 147 -21.22 17.94 25.81
C HIS A 147 -21.90 16.93 26.74
N ILE A 148 -21.13 16.04 27.32
CA ILE A 148 -21.59 15.07 28.30
C ILE A 148 -21.31 15.64 29.69
N ASP A 149 -22.36 15.70 30.52
CA ASP A 149 -22.23 16.05 31.93
C ASP A 149 -21.81 14.82 32.73
N TRP A 150 -20.52 14.61 32.82
CA TRP A 150 -19.94 13.47 33.53
C TRP A 150 -20.28 13.42 35.02
N SER A 151 -20.73 14.53 35.63
CA SER A 151 -21.16 14.53 37.02
C SER A 151 -22.44 13.75 37.28
N LYS A 152 -23.24 13.55 36.21
CA LYS A 152 -24.48 12.78 36.24
C LYS A 152 -24.30 11.32 35.85
N GLU A 153 -23.16 10.96 35.30
CA GLU A 153 -22.87 9.60 34.87
C GLU A 153 -22.30 8.78 36.03
N ARG A 154 -22.89 7.62 36.28
CA ARG A 154 -22.39 6.69 37.28
C ARG A 154 -21.25 5.87 36.69
N LEU A 155 -20.02 6.35 36.86
CA LEU A 155 -18.85 5.60 36.42
C LEU A 155 -18.66 4.38 37.34
N VAL A 156 -18.53 3.20 36.73
CA VAL A 156 -18.15 1.98 37.44
C VAL A 156 -16.64 2.03 37.65
N ALA A 157 -16.22 2.31 38.86
CA ALA A 157 -14.80 2.28 39.20
C ALA A 157 -14.28 0.83 39.23
N PRO A 158 -13.04 0.59 38.76
CA PRO A 158 -12.44 -0.72 38.90
C PRO A 158 -12.22 -1.09 40.39
N THR A 159 -12.24 -2.36 40.69
CA THR A 159 -12.05 -2.87 42.07
C THR A 159 -10.66 -2.60 42.63
N TYR A 160 -9.72 -2.27 41.76
CA TYR A 160 -8.35 -1.88 42.12
C TYR A 160 -7.76 -0.95 41.05
N GLU A 161 -6.82 -0.12 41.44
CA GLU A 161 -6.04 0.75 40.57
C GLU A 161 -4.57 0.30 40.58
N GLY A 162 -3.87 0.55 39.47
CA GLY A 162 -2.45 0.24 39.32
C GLY A 162 -2.16 -1.14 38.71
N VAL A 163 -0.89 -1.55 38.77
CA VAL A 163 -0.41 -2.83 38.22
C VAL A 163 -0.45 -3.87 39.32
N ARG A 164 -1.07 -5.03 39.05
CA ARG A 164 -0.98 -6.24 39.89
C ARG A 164 -0.20 -7.31 39.14
N ILE A 165 0.73 -7.92 39.85
CA ILE A 165 1.46 -9.11 39.42
C ILE A 165 0.75 -10.32 40.05
N PHE A 166 0.36 -11.27 39.22
CA PHE A 166 -0.20 -12.55 39.65
C PHE A 166 0.91 -13.58 39.52
N ASP A 167 1.21 -14.28 40.61
CA ASP A 167 2.19 -15.40 40.67
C ASP A 167 1.59 -16.68 40.07
#